data_81ab6e845506455522c222c968e04fee
#
_entry.id   81ab6e845506455522c222c968e04fee
#
_cell.length_a   1.000
_cell.length_b   1.000
_cell.length_c   1.000
_cell.angle_alpha   90.00
_cell.angle_beta   90.00
_cell.angle_gamma   90.00
#
_symmetry.space_group_name_H-M   'P 1'
#
loop_
_entity.id
_entity.type
_entity.pdbx_description
1 polymer ?
#
loop_
_entity_poly.entity_id
_entity_poly.type
_entity_poly.pdbx_seq_one_letter_code
_entity_poly.pdbx_strand_id
1 'polypeptide(L)'
;MFRNIKYTLLSMFVVFKHLFKRPVTLEYPEKKKSVGKYFRGKLVVSNCIKCKTCTKVCPTGAIKLSENEIKIDLKRCIFCGNCTYYCPKGSIKMSEEYELATDSINDLELIYPLEETGGENERNR
;
A
#
# COMPACT_ATOMS: atom_id res chain seq x y z
N MET A 1 46.56 23.25 -11.11
CA MET A 1 45.92 22.48 -12.19
C MET A 1 45.97 20.97 -11.96
N PHE A 2 46.96 20.40 -11.29
CA PHE A 2 47.12 18.94 -11.06
C PHE A 2 46.24 18.32 -9.95
N ARG A 3 45.64 19.12 -9.07
CA ARG A 3 44.79 18.63 -7.97
C ARG A 3 43.46 18.01 -8.47
N ASN A 4 42.95 18.45 -9.61
CA ASN A 4 41.70 17.95 -10.19
C ASN A 4 41.86 16.59 -10.90
N ILE A 5 43.06 16.30 -11.45
CA ILE A 5 43.34 15.03 -12.15
C ILE A 5 43.18 13.83 -11.21
N LYS A 6 43.64 13.96 -9.96
CA LYS A 6 43.55 12.90 -8.95
C LYS A 6 42.11 12.52 -8.65
N TYR A 7 41.24 13.51 -8.49
CA TYR A 7 39.80 13.26 -8.26
C TYR A 7 39.08 12.73 -9.49
N THR A 8 39.47 13.16 -10.67
CA THR A 8 38.94 12.63 -11.93
C THR A 8 39.30 11.16 -12.11
N LEU A 9 40.54 10.78 -11.88
CA LEU A 9 40.96 9.37 -11.94
C LEU A 9 40.27 8.51 -10.88
N LEU A 10 40.08 9.05 -9.67
CA LEU A 10 39.38 8.34 -8.61
C LEU A 10 37.91 8.13 -8.96
N SER A 11 37.24 9.13 -9.51
CA SER A 11 35.81 9.00 -9.94
C SER A 11 35.65 8.01 -11.09
N MET A 12 36.56 8.02 -12.06
CA MET A 12 36.59 7.03 -13.14
C MET A 12 36.76 5.60 -12.61
N PHE A 13 37.64 5.41 -11.63
CA PHE A 13 37.86 4.11 -11.00
C PHE A 13 36.61 3.62 -10.26
N VAL A 14 35.88 4.49 -9.55
CA VAL A 14 34.63 4.17 -8.88
C VAL A 14 33.57 3.76 -9.90
N VAL A 15 33.40 4.50 -10.99
CA VAL A 15 32.44 4.16 -12.06
C VAL A 15 32.81 2.82 -12.71
N PHE A 16 34.07 2.60 -13.03
CA PHE A 16 34.56 1.34 -13.59
C PHE A 16 34.29 0.14 -12.68
N LYS A 17 34.48 0.30 -11.37
CA LYS A 17 34.12 -0.74 -10.38
C LYS A 17 32.63 -1.08 -10.38
N HIS A 18 31.76 -0.09 -10.65
CA HIS A 18 30.31 -0.33 -10.73
C HIS A 18 29.88 -1.09 -11.99
N LEU A 19 30.65 -1.05 -13.06
CA LEU A 19 30.38 -1.80 -14.30
C LEU A 19 30.32 -3.33 -14.05
N PHE A 20 31.12 -3.83 -13.10
CA PHE A 20 31.17 -5.26 -12.77
C PHE A 20 30.27 -5.66 -11.59
N LYS A 21 29.51 -4.73 -11.02
CA LYS A 21 28.55 -5.04 -9.97
C LYS A 21 27.21 -5.42 -10.56
N ARG A 22 26.51 -6.32 -9.85
CA ARG A 22 25.11 -6.64 -10.19
C ARG A 22 24.24 -5.39 -10.06
N PRO A 23 23.24 -5.20 -10.94
CA PRO A 23 22.30 -4.08 -10.84
C PRO A 23 21.54 -4.15 -9.52
N VAL A 24 21.29 -2.98 -8.93
CA VAL A 24 20.48 -2.83 -7.71
C VAL A 24 18.99 -2.73 -8.02
N THR A 25 18.67 -2.38 -9.25
CA THR A 25 17.29 -2.28 -9.75
C THR A 25 16.66 -3.65 -9.95
N LEU A 26 15.37 -3.72 -9.70
CA LEU A 26 14.56 -4.91 -9.98
C LEU A 26 13.90 -4.78 -11.35
N GLU A 27 13.76 -5.88 -12.03
CA GLU A 27 13.03 -6.00 -13.31
C GLU A 27 11.52 -6.07 -13.01
N TYR A 28 10.94 -4.95 -12.59
CA TYR A 28 9.50 -4.83 -12.41
C TYR A 28 8.81 -4.73 -13.78
N PRO A 29 7.68 -5.42 -14.04
CA PRO A 29 6.81 -6.14 -13.07
C PRO A 29 7.17 -7.63 -12.87
N GLU A 30 8.14 -8.19 -13.58
CA GLU A 30 8.47 -9.62 -13.54
C GLU A 30 9.01 -10.04 -12.18
N LYS A 31 9.82 -9.16 -11.55
CA LYS A 31 10.35 -9.39 -10.21
C LYS A 31 9.83 -8.33 -9.26
N LYS A 32 8.93 -8.74 -8.36
CA LYS A 32 8.39 -7.88 -7.31
C LYS A 32 9.28 -7.96 -6.07
N LYS A 33 9.47 -6.82 -5.41
CA LYS A 33 10.15 -6.78 -4.12
C LYS A 33 9.17 -7.17 -3.01
N SER A 34 9.60 -8.05 -2.11
CA SER A 34 8.87 -8.30 -0.87
C SER A 34 8.80 -7.01 -0.06
N VAL A 35 7.61 -6.67 0.39
CA VAL A 35 7.39 -5.48 1.22
C VAL A 35 7.68 -5.81 2.69
N GLY A 36 8.07 -4.80 3.46
CA GLY A 36 8.37 -4.97 4.88
C GLY A 36 7.10 -5.12 5.72
N LYS A 37 7.24 -5.69 6.91
CA LYS A 37 6.15 -5.95 7.88
C LYS A 37 5.25 -4.73 8.19
N TYR A 38 5.79 -3.53 8.09
CA TYR A 38 5.06 -2.27 8.37
C TYR A 38 4.55 -1.57 7.13
N PHE A 39 4.53 -2.28 6.00
CA PHE A 39 4.02 -1.72 4.76
C PHE A 39 2.52 -1.44 4.87
N ARG A 40 2.09 -0.34 4.28
CA ARG A 40 0.70 0.12 4.29
C ARG A 40 0.14 0.11 2.89
N GLY A 41 -0.28 -1.08 2.44
CA GLY A 41 -0.90 -1.25 1.13
C GLY A 41 -2.42 -1.14 1.18
N LYS A 42 -3.09 -1.81 0.27
CA LYS A 42 -4.55 -1.81 0.11
C LYS A 42 -5.26 -2.16 1.42
N LEU A 43 -6.31 -1.43 1.71
CA LEU A 43 -7.19 -1.71 2.83
C LEU A 43 -8.10 -2.91 2.51
N VAL A 44 -8.16 -3.87 3.40
CA VAL A 44 -9.04 -5.04 3.33
C VAL A 44 -9.97 -5.04 4.54
N VAL A 45 -11.24 -5.29 4.31
CA VAL A 45 -12.27 -5.33 5.36
C VAL A 45 -12.81 -6.74 5.49
N SER A 46 -12.86 -7.26 6.70
CA SER A 46 -13.45 -8.57 7.03
C SER A 46 -14.19 -8.51 8.36
N ASN A 47 -15.33 -9.22 8.49
CA ASN A 47 -16.09 -9.38 9.74
C ASN A 47 -16.37 -8.04 10.47
N CYS A 48 -16.88 -7.04 9.77
CA CYS A 48 -17.16 -5.72 10.32
C CYS A 48 -18.42 -5.73 11.19
N ILE A 49 -18.33 -5.20 12.42
CA ILE A 49 -19.46 -5.06 13.38
C ILE A 49 -20.24 -3.75 13.24
N LYS A 50 -20.03 -3.00 12.18
CA LYS A 50 -20.74 -1.73 11.89
C LYS A 50 -20.65 -0.67 12.99
N CYS A 51 -19.59 -0.64 13.80
CA CYS A 51 -19.41 0.28 14.94
C CYS A 51 -19.15 1.75 14.55
N LYS A 52 -18.95 2.07 13.28
CA LYS A 52 -18.71 3.42 12.73
C LYS A 52 -17.44 4.13 13.26
N THR A 53 -16.58 3.46 14.02
CA THR A 53 -15.36 4.06 14.54
C THR A 53 -14.42 4.50 13.43
N CYS A 54 -14.24 3.67 12.40
CA CYS A 54 -13.37 3.96 11.25
C CYS A 54 -13.76 5.22 10.48
N THR A 55 -15.06 5.51 10.38
CA THR A 55 -15.56 6.74 9.72
C THR A 55 -15.25 7.99 10.53
N LYS A 56 -15.27 7.88 11.87
CA LYS A 56 -15.01 9.01 12.78
C LYS A 56 -13.51 9.33 12.89
N VAL A 57 -12.65 8.32 12.86
CA VAL A 57 -11.20 8.51 13.02
C VAL A 57 -10.48 8.81 11.70
N CYS A 58 -11.17 8.72 10.58
CA CYS A 58 -10.57 9.01 9.27
C CYS A 58 -10.40 10.52 9.08
N PRO A 59 -9.15 11.05 8.98
CA PRO A 59 -8.93 12.50 8.89
C PRO A 59 -9.40 13.08 7.56
N THR A 60 -9.47 12.27 6.50
CA THR A 60 -9.88 12.72 5.16
C THR A 60 -11.33 12.37 4.82
N GLY A 61 -12.03 11.67 5.72
CA GLY A 61 -13.39 11.17 5.46
C GLY A 61 -13.47 10.22 4.27
N ALA A 62 -12.40 9.45 4.02
CA ALA A 62 -12.32 8.50 2.90
C ALA A 62 -13.22 7.26 3.11
N ILE A 63 -13.69 7.01 4.33
CA ILE A 63 -14.48 5.82 4.66
C ILE A 63 -15.92 6.21 4.90
N LYS A 64 -16.82 5.58 4.16
CA LYS A 64 -18.27 5.70 4.33
C LYS A 64 -18.86 4.33 4.67
N LEU A 65 -19.67 4.26 5.70
CA LEU A 65 -20.34 3.06 6.13
C LEU A 65 -21.85 3.20 5.85
N SER A 66 -22.38 2.32 5.02
CA SER A 66 -23.81 2.12 4.79
C SER A 66 -24.30 0.90 5.58
N GLU A 67 -25.58 0.59 5.52
CA GLU A 67 -26.15 -0.56 6.24
C GLU A 67 -25.57 -1.89 5.79
N ASN A 68 -25.34 -2.05 4.47
CA ASN A 68 -24.90 -3.31 3.88
C ASN A 68 -23.49 -3.29 3.31
N GLU A 69 -22.82 -2.15 3.29
CA GLU A 69 -21.50 -2.03 2.67
C GLU A 69 -20.63 -0.97 3.35
N ILE A 70 -19.34 -1.16 3.27
CA ILE A 70 -18.33 -0.16 3.60
C ILE A 70 -17.60 0.26 2.31
N LYS A 71 -17.61 1.55 2.05
CA LYS A 71 -16.91 2.16 0.91
C LYS A 71 -15.68 2.88 1.38
N ILE A 72 -14.56 2.62 0.72
CA ILE A 72 -13.27 3.25 0.98
C ILE A 72 -12.81 3.95 -0.30
N ASP A 73 -12.82 5.26 -0.29
CA ASP A 73 -12.38 6.09 -1.41
C ASP A 73 -10.85 6.27 -1.36
N LEU A 74 -10.13 5.54 -2.21
CA LEU A 74 -8.67 5.61 -2.30
C LEU A 74 -8.16 6.97 -2.80
N LYS A 75 -8.97 7.73 -3.53
CA LYS A 75 -8.62 9.10 -4.00
C LYS A 75 -8.42 10.06 -2.84
N ARG A 76 -9.07 9.80 -1.70
CA ARG A 76 -9.00 10.60 -0.49
C ARG A 76 -8.18 9.94 0.62
N CYS A 77 -7.88 8.66 0.48
CA CYS A 77 -7.16 7.89 1.50
C CYS A 77 -5.67 8.24 1.50
N ILE A 78 -5.14 8.63 2.65
CA ILE A 78 -3.71 8.92 2.84
C ILE A 78 -2.94 7.76 3.47
N PHE A 79 -3.53 6.57 3.54
CA PHE A 79 -2.93 5.36 4.11
C PHE A 79 -2.32 5.55 5.51
N CYS A 80 -2.92 6.40 6.34
CA CYS A 80 -2.43 6.71 7.69
C CYS A 80 -2.54 5.54 8.69
N GLY A 81 -3.45 4.57 8.44
CA GLY A 81 -3.65 3.41 9.30
C GLY A 81 -4.53 3.64 10.53
N ASN A 82 -5.06 4.84 10.77
CA ASN A 82 -5.92 5.12 11.93
C ASN A 82 -7.14 4.19 11.99
N CYS A 83 -7.78 3.93 10.85
CA CYS A 83 -8.92 3.02 10.77
C CYS A 83 -8.60 1.59 11.22
N THR A 84 -7.39 1.13 10.94
CA THR A 84 -6.90 -0.19 11.37
C THR A 84 -6.59 -0.20 12.87
N TYR A 85 -5.93 0.85 13.36
CA TYR A 85 -5.51 0.97 14.75
C TYR A 85 -6.70 1.08 15.72
N TYR A 86 -7.69 1.91 15.39
CA TYR A 86 -8.85 2.16 16.24
C TYR A 86 -10.01 1.17 16.03
N CYS A 87 -9.88 0.19 15.14
CA CYS A 87 -10.92 -0.81 14.94
C CYS A 87 -10.96 -1.80 16.13
N PRO A 88 -12.03 -1.84 16.95
CA PRO A 88 -12.07 -2.67 18.15
C PRO A 88 -12.02 -4.16 17.84
N LYS A 89 -12.51 -4.58 16.68
CA LYS A 89 -12.48 -5.98 16.22
C LYS A 89 -11.32 -6.30 15.27
N GLY A 90 -10.53 -5.30 14.87
CA GLY A 90 -9.48 -5.49 13.85
C GLY A 90 -10.01 -5.89 12.47
N SER A 91 -11.26 -5.48 12.17
CA SER A 91 -11.93 -5.82 10.91
C SER A 91 -11.29 -5.18 9.69
N ILE A 92 -10.57 -4.08 9.85
CA ILE A 92 -9.86 -3.38 8.77
C ILE A 92 -8.37 -3.67 8.93
N LYS A 93 -7.77 -4.21 7.87
CA LYS A 93 -6.32 -4.50 7.82
C LYS A 93 -5.71 -3.85 6.60
N MET A 94 -4.42 -3.54 6.67
CA MET A 94 -3.62 -3.15 5.52
C MET A 94 -2.91 -4.37 4.97
N SER A 95 -3.04 -4.61 3.67
CA SER A 95 -2.38 -5.71 2.97
C SER A 95 -0.99 -5.31 2.47
N GLU A 96 -0.29 -6.26 1.92
CA GLU A 96 0.98 -6.03 1.23
C GLU A 96 0.79 -5.62 -0.24
N GLU A 97 -0.46 -5.57 -0.70
CA GLU A 97 -0.81 -5.23 -2.06
C GLU A 97 -0.67 -3.73 -2.30
N TYR A 98 0.17 -3.35 -3.26
CA TYR A 98 0.45 -1.95 -3.63
C TYR A 98 0.11 -1.63 -5.08
N GLU A 99 -0.23 -2.64 -5.88
CA GLU A 99 -0.60 -2.46 -7.28
C GLU A 99 -2.05 -1.98 -7.38
N LEU A 100 -2.26 -0.69 -7.11
CA LEU A 100 -3.57 -0.05 -7.09
C LEU A 100 -3.76 0.92 -8.26
N ALA A 101 -2.83 0.91 -9.23
CA ALA A 101 -2.94 1.73 -10.41
C ALA A 101 -4.09 1.26 -11.30
N THR A 102 -4.92 2.18 -11.75
CA THR A 102 -6.05 1.93 -12.64
C THR A 102 -6.22 3.10 -13.59
N ASP A 103 -6.79 2.85 -14.75
CA ASP A 103 -7.17 3.84 -15.75
C ASP A 103 -8.57 4.41 -15.51
N SER A 104 -9.39 3.74 -14.68
CA SER A 104 -10.74 4.18 -14.32
C SER A 104 -10.79 4.75 -12.90
N ILE A 105 -11.29 5.96 -12.75
CA ILE A 105 -11.41 6.64 -11.46
C ILE A 105 -12.39 5.93 -10.50
N ASN A 106 -13.32 5.16 -11.04
CA ASN A 106 -14.32 4.43 -10.26
C ASN A 106 -13.70 3.22 -9.53
N ASP A 107 -12.67 2.60 -10.09
CA ASP A 107 -11.99 1.45 -9.50
C ASP A 107 -11.18 1.82 -8.25
N LEU A 108 -10.96 3.13 -8.02
CA LEU A 108 -10.34 3.66 -6.81
C LEU A 108 -11.32 3.72 -5.62
N GLU A 109 -12.56 3.29 -5.79
CA GLU A 109 -13.53 3.14 -4.71
C GLU A 109 -13.65 1.65 -4.34
N LEU A 110 -13.09 1.28 -3.20
CA LEU A 110 -13.19 -0.08 -2.69
C LEU A 110 -14.52 -0.27 -1.97
N ILE A 111 -15.32 -1.21 -2.46
CA ILE A 111 -16.63 -1.54 -1.88
C ILE A 111 -16.55 -2.93 -1.28
N TYR A 112 -16.79 -3.04 0.02
CA TYR A 112 -16.86 -4.30 0.73
C TYR A 112 -18.27 -4.54 1.23
N PRO A 113 -18.96 -5.59 0.77
CA PRO A 113 -20.25 -5.97 1.31
C PRO A 113 -20.09 -6.39 2.76
N LEU A 114 -20.98 -5.95 3.60
CA LEU A 114 -21.04 -6.33 5.02
C LEU A 114 -22.06 -7.47 5.15
N GLU A 115 -21.66 -8.68 4.79
CA GLU A 115 -22.45 -9.87 5.05
C GLU A 115 -22.51 -10.16 6.54
N GLU A 116 -23.69 -10.51 7.02
CA GLU A 116 -23.87 -10.96 8.39
C GLU A 116 -23.19 -12.33 8.55
N THR A 117 -22.13 -12.32 9.37
CA THR A 117 -21.47 -13.49 9.95
C THR A 117 -21.33 -14.74 9.08
N GLY A 118 -20.17 -14.98 8.57
CA GLY A 118 -19.75 -16.32 8.15
C GLY A 118 -18.93 -16.38 6.87
N GLY A 119 -17.67 -16.74 7.02
CA GLY A 119 -16.91 -17.31 5.91
C GLY A 119 -15.82 -16.45 5.32
N GLU A 120 -14.66 -16.99 5.48
CA GLU A 120 -13.46 -16.74 4.73
C GLU A 120 -13.74 -16.43 3.26
N ASN A 121 -13.30 -15.31 2.77
CA ASN A 121 -13.11 -15.18 1.33
C ASN A 121 -11.60 -14.95 1.04
N GLU A 122 -10.93 -16.07 1.09
CA GLU A 122 -9.68 -16.32 0.44
C GLU A 122 -9.99 -16.50 -1.06
N ARG A 123 -10.00 -15.42 -1.80
CA ARG A 123 -9.92 -15.46 -3.26
C ARG A 123 -9.44 -14.12 -3.80
N ASN A 124 -8.14 -13.97 -4.00
CA ASN A 124 -7.65 -13.88 -5.38
C ASN A 124 -6.13 -14.07 -5.43
N ARG A 125 -5.78 -15.13 -6.11
CA ARG A 125 -4.42 -15.32 -6.65
C ARG A 125 -4.14 -14.33 -7.75
#